data_d24e5915a7604df92b3e109ce55a0c18
#
_entry.id   d24e5915a7604df92b3e109ce55a0c18
#
_cell.length_a   1.000
_cell.length_b   1.000
_cell.length_c   1.000
_cell.angle_alpha   90.00
_cell.angle_beta   90.00
_cell.angle_gamma   90.00
#
_symmetry.space_group_name_H-M   'P 1'
#
loop_
_entity.id
_entity.type
_entity.pdbx_description
1 polymer ?
#
loop_
_entity_poly.entity_id
_entity_poly.type
_entity_poly.pdbx_seq_one_letter_code
_entity_poly.pdbx_strand_id
1 'polypeptide(L)' 'MKAYEEIIEFIAAGTTPRTVVGFRPSAETKQRVAALIEQEKTSSLSPDESSELDHYMQLEHLMRLAKARAHQYVANE' A
#
# COMPACT_ATOMS: atom_id res chain seq x y z
N MET A 1 3.22 8.23 11.47
CA MET A 1 2.23 7.35 10.82
C MET A 1 2.95 6.22 10.09
N LYS A 2 2.45 5.01 10.21
CA LYS A 2 3.07 3.87 9.54
C LYS A 2 2.63 3.82 8.08
N ALA A 3 3.53 3.36 7.20
CA ALA A 3 3.30 3.38 5.76
C ALA A 3 2.01 2.65 5.34
N TYR A 4 1.68 1.53 5.99
CA TYR A 4 0.50 0.74 5.61
C TYR A 4 -0.83 1.39 6.03
N GLU A 5 -0.81 2.37 6.93
CA GLU A 5 -2.04 2.98 7.45
C GLU A 5 -2.84 3.69 6.36
N GLU A 6 -2.16 4.23 5.36
CA GLU A 6 -2.84 4.89 4.24
C GLU A 6 -3.75 3.91 3.48
N ILE A 7 -3.29 2.68 3.28
CA ILE A 7 -4.10 1.65 2.62
C ILE A 7 -5.29 1.25 3.50
N ILE A 8 -5.04 1.08 4.80
CA ILE A 8 -6.10 0.74 5.76
C ILE A 8 -7.18 1.83 5.76
N GLU A 9 -6.79 3.10 5.82
CA GLU A 9 -7.73 4.22 5.81
C GLU A 9 -8.55 4.25 4.51
N PHE A 10 -7.89 4.02 3.37
CA PHE A 10 -8.57 3.98 2.10
C PHE A 10 -9.67 2.91 2.08
N ILE A 11 -9.36 1.71 2.58
CA ILE A 11 -10.31 0.61 2.63
C ILE A 11 -11.43 0.90 3.63
N ALA A 12 -11.07 1.38 4.82
CA ALA A 12 -12.01 1.62 5.90
C ALA A 12 -13.02 2.72 5.56
N ALA A 13 -12.63 3.70 4.76
CA ALA A 13 -13.51 4.80 4.36
C ALA A 13 -14.56 4.37 3.33
N GLY A 14 -14.42 3.17 2.79
CA GLY A 14 -15.32 2.67 1.74
C GLY A 14 -14.78 2.96 0.35
N THR A 15 -14.93 2.01 -0.56
CA THR A 15 -14.36 2.11 -1.89
C THR A 15 -15.38 1.76 -2.96
N THR A 16 -15.07 2.17 -4.19
CA THR A 16 -15.79 1.75 -5.39
C THR A 16 -14.75 1.20 -6.37
N PRO A 17 -15.15 0.45 -7.39
CA PRO A 17 -14.17 -0.03 -8.38
C PRO A 17 -13.33 1.09 -8.98
N ARG A 18 -13.93 2.24 -9.30
CA ARG A 18 -13.19 3.38 -9.86
C ARG A 18 -12.16 3.94 -8.90
N THR A 19 -12.51 4.07 -7.62
CA THR A 19 -11.57 4.60 -6.63
C THR A 19 -10.44 3.62 -6.36
N VAL A 20 -10.71 2.32 -6.40
CA VAL A 20 -9.66 1.30 -6.25
C VAL A 20 -8.67 1.40 -7.40
N VAL A 21 -9.16 1.46 -8.65
CA VAL A 21 -8.30 1.61 -9.83
C VAL A 21 -7.42 2.85 -9.72
N GLY A 22 -7.99 3.95 -9.21
CA GLY A 22 -7.28 5.23 -9.11
C GLY A 22 -6.39 5.40 -7.89
N PHE A 23 -6.40 4.45 -6.95
CA PHE A 23 -5.62 4.59 -5.73
C PHE A 23 -4.12 4.66 -6.04
N ARG A 24 -3.45 5.63 -5.41
CA ARG A 24 -1.99 5.78 -5.46
C ARG A 24 -1.51 6.15 -4.06
N PRO A 25 -0.42 5.54 -3.58
CA PRO A 25 0.18 5.97 -2.33
C PRO A 25 0.64 7.42 -2.44
N SER A 26 0.56 8.16 -1.33
CA SER A 26 1.07 9.52 -1.29
C SER A 26 2.60 9.53 -1.45
N ALA A 27 3.15 10.70 -1.80
CA ALA A 27 4.60 10.88 -1.88
C ALA A 27 5.26 10.59 -0.54
N GLU A 28 4.63 10.99 0.56
CA GLU A 28 5.12 10.74 1.91
C GLU A 28 5.24 9.25 2.20
N THR A 29 4.21 8.47 1.85
CA THR A 29 4.22 7.02 2.02
C THR A 29 5.31 6.38 1.16
N LYS A 30 5.46 6.81 -0.09
CA LYS A 30 6.50 6.28 -0.98
C LYS A 30 7.89 6.56 -0.44
N GLN A 31 8.12 7.74 0.11
CA GLN A 31 9.41 8.10 0.72
C GLN A 31 9.68 7.25 1.94
N ARG A 32 8.67 7.01 2.77
CA ARG A 32 8.82 6.17 3.97
C ARG A 32 9.21 4.75 3.58
N VAL A 33 8.53 4.16 2.60
CA VAL A 33 8.80 2.80 2.14
C VAL A 33 10.20 2.72 1.53
N ALA A 34 10.57 3.69 0.71
CA ALA A 34 11.90 3.73 0.11
C ALA A 34 13.00 3.81 1.18
N ALA A 35 12.77 4.60 2.23
CA ALA A 35 13.72 4.71 3.34
C ALA A 35 13.87 3.39 4.10
N LEU A 36 12.77 2.68 4.33
CA LEU A 36 12.81 1.38 5.01
C LEU A 36 13.56 0.35 4.17
N ILE A 37 13.32 0.30 2.88
CA ILE A 37 14.00 -0.62 1.97
C ILE A 37 15.50 -0.33 1.94
N GLU A 38 15.88 0.95 1.86
CA GLU A 38 17.29 1.35 1.84
C GLU A 38 17.98 0.98 3.15
N GLN A 39 17.32 1.21 4.29
CA GLN A 39 17.85 0.85 5.59
C GLN A 39 18.05 -0.66 5.72
N GLU A 40 17.15 -1.46 5.18
CA GLU A 40 17.26 -2.92 5.19
C GLU A 40 18.50 -3.39 4.43
N LYS A 41 18.82 -2.72 3.31
CA LYS A 41 19.99 -3.05 2.49
C LYS A 41 21.31 -2.69 3.15
N THR A 42 21.35 -1.60 3.88
CA THR A 42 22.60 -1.04 4.44
C THR A 42 22.83 -1.43 5.89
N SER A 43 21.80 -1.80 6.61
CA SER A 43 21.89 -2.20 8.01
C SER A 43 20.73 -3.15 8.32
N SER A 44 20.15 -3.08 9.51
CA SER A 44 18.99 -3.90 9.83
C SER A 44 17.84 -3.02 10.30
N LEU A 45 16.63 -3.49 10.10
CA LEU A 45 15.43 -2.83 10.59
C LEU A 45 15.18 -3.26 12.04
N SER A 46 14.60 -2.35 12.83
CA SER A 46 14.07 -2.73 14.15
C SER A 46 12.88 -3.65 13.95
N PRO A 47 12.46 -4.40 15.00
CA PRO A 47 11.25 -5.24 14.89
C PRO A 47 10.02 -4.45 14.44
N ASP A 48 9.83 -3.23 14.93
CA ASP A 48 8.70 -2.39 14.53
C ASP A 48 8.80 -1.96 13.07
N GLU A 49 10.00 -1.59 12.62
CA GLU A 49 10.23 -1.21 11.23
C GLU A 49 10.04 -2.38 10.28
N SER A 50 10.52 -3.55 10.67
CA SER A 50 10.35 -4.77 9.89
C SER A 50 8.88 -5.13 9.75
N SER A 51 8.13 -5.03 10.84
CA SER A 51 6.69 -5.28 10.85
C SER A 51 5.94 -4.28 9.96
N GLU A 52 6.30 -3.01 10.03
CA GLU A 52 5.70 -1.97 9.20
C GLU A 52 5.89 -2.27 7.71
N LEU A 53 7.12 -2.62 7.32
CA LEU A 53 7.43 -2.92 5.93
C LEU A 53 6.69 -4.18 5.45
N ASP A 54 6.66 -5.23 6.27
CA ASP A 54 5.96 -6.47 5.94
C ASP A 54 4.46 -6.22 5.74
N HIS A 55 3.83 -5.48 6.63
CA HIS A 55 2.42 -5.15 6.50
C HIS A 55 2.14 -4.34 5.24
N TYR A 56 3.01 -3.35 4.95
CA TYR A 56 2.86 -2.55 3.75
C TYR A 56 2.94 -3.42 2.48
N MET A 57 3.93 -4.30 2.41
CA MET A 57 4.12 -5.16 1.25
C MET A 57 2.94 -6.11 1.03
N GLN A 58 2.39 -6.66 2.11
CA GLN A 58 1.22 -7.53 2.03
C GLN A 58 -0.01 -6.78 1.52
N LEU A 59 -0.26 -5.59 2.07
CA LEU A 59 -1.41 -4.78 1.68
C LEU A 59 -1.26 -4.21 0.27
N GLU A 60 -0.04 -3.84 -0.11
CA GLU A 60 0.24 -3.35 -1.45
C GLU A 60 0.00 -4.46 -2.48
N HIS A 61 0.42 -5.69 -2.16
CA HIS A 61 0.16 -6.84 -3.02
C HIS A 61 -1.34 -7.08 -3.18
N LEU A 62 -2.08 -7.05 -2.07
CA LEU A 62 -3.52 -7.21 -2.09
C LEU A 62 -4.19 -6.11 -2.94
N MET A 63 -3.71 -4.86 -2.83
CA MET A 63 -4.23 -3.75 -3.62
C MET A 63 -3.98 -3.96 -5.12
N ARG A 64 -2.85 -4.54 -5.51
CA ARG A 64 -2.59 -4.85 -6.91
C ARG A 64 -3.61 -5.85 -7.45
N LEU A 65 -3.90 -6.90 -6.66
CA LEU A 65 -4.91 -7.88 -7.04
C LEU A 65 -6.30 -7.25 -7.11
N ALA A 66 -6.61 -6.39 -6.14
CA ALA A 66 -7.88 -5.68 -6.10
C ALA A 66 -8.04 -4.75 -7.30
N LYS A 67 -6.98 -4.04 -7.70
CA LYS A 67 -7.01 -3.17 -8.88
C LYS A 67 -7.28 -3.96 -10.15
N ALA A 68 -6.61 -5.11 -10.30
CA ALA A 68 -6.82 -5.96 -11.47
C ALA A 68 -8.29 -6.38 -11.58
N ARG A 69 -8.90 -6.77 -10.46
CA ARG A 69 -10.32 -7.15 -10.44
C ARG A 69 -11.23 -5.94 -10.67
N ALA A 70 -10.88 -4.79 -10.08
CA ALA A 70 -11.68 -3.57 -10.22
C ALA A 70 -11.72 -3.07 -11.66
N HIS A 71 -10.64 -3.25 -12.43
CA HIS A 71 -10.63 -2.92 -13.85
C HIS A 71 -11.73 -3.66 -14.62
N GLN A 72 -12.01 -4.90 -14.26
CA GLN A 72 -13.06 -5.69 -14.90
C GLN A 72 -14.44 -5.08 -14.63
N TYR A 73 -14.68 -4.62 -13.41
CA TYR A 73 -15.96 -3.97 -13.07
C TYR A 73 -16.11 -2.65 -13.80
N VAL A 74 -15.05 -1.85 -13.90
CA VAL A 74 -15.09 -0.57 -14.61
C VAL A 74 -15.34 -0.80 -16.10
N ALA A 75 -14.70 -1.82 -16.70
CA ALA A 75 -14.86 -2.11 -18.11
C ALA A 75 -16.28 -2.57 -18.48
N ASN A 76 -17.03 -3.10 -17.52
CA ASN A 76 -18.39 -3.62 -17.74
C ASN A 76 -19.49 -2.61 -17.37
N GLU A 77 -19.14 -1.37 -17.07
CA GLU A 77 -20.12 -0.33 -16.77
C GLU A 77 -20.93 0.14 -18.00
#